data_ff6690cc01c60124a759730de88f202b
#
_entry.id   ff6690cc01c60124a759730de88f202b
#
_cell.length_a   1.000
_cell.length_b   1.000
_cell.length_c   1.000
_cell.angle_alpha   90.00
_cell.angle_beta   90.00
_cell.angle_gamma   90.00
#
_symmetry.space_group_name_H-M   'P 1'
#
loop_
_entity.id
_entity.type
_entity.pdbx_description
1 polymer ?
#
loop_
_entity_poly.entity_id
_entity_poly.type
_entity_poly.pdbx_seq_one_letter_code
_entity_poly.pdbx_strand_id
1 'polypeptide(L)'
;MTAVMIGVDPHKGSHTAVAVGSDERQLGRLRVRAAAGQAEQLVEWAAAWPERTWAVEGAAGLGHLVAQQLVAAGERVLDVQPKLAARVRLLAAGDTNKTDPNDARSVAVAALRSDGCRQVRPDDHSAVLQVWSKRHRDLARSRNQVACRLHAVICELVPGGVQKEITAAHAGRLLEEAVPSGAVLLARWELAADFLEDLRRIDAQLSQVKKKLAAAVKASGTTLTEVFGVGPVIAGIVLGEVEDVSRFRDRDHFAAYNGTAPVEVSSGNRKVHRLSRRGNRRVNHAVHMAAITQIRHPHSEGRAYYDKKIAEGKTSKEAVRALKRRISDAIYRRLRVDARRVVSQSAQVTGPGGQAGNVTDASAADSHPECRLFGTATPGPEPTLRPDQAAQPKKRSSQASKKMNRTT
;
A
#
# COMPACT_ATOMS: atom_id res chain seq x y z
N MET A 1 -22.83 33.15 -10.09
CA MET A 1 -21.98 32.57 -11.18
C MET A 1 -22.08 31.07 -11.10
N THR A 2 -22.15 30.38 -12.24
CA THR A 2 -22.35 28.93 -12.28
C THR A 2 -21.00 28.25 -12.04
N ALA A 3 -20.87 27.39 -11.04
CA ALA A 3 -19.64 26.67 -10.74
C ALA A 3 -19.19 25.82 -11.94
N VAL A 4 -17.92 25.98 -12.35
CA VAL A 4 -17.33 25.29 -13.49
C VAL A 4 -16.56 24.08 -13.03
N MET A 5 -16.70 22.94 -13.70
CA MET A 5 -15.92 21.74 -13.47
C MET A 5 -14.87 21.58 -14.60
N ILE A 6 -13.59 21.48 -14.24
CA ILE A 6 -12.51 21.29 -15.22
C ILE A 6 -12.00 19.86 -15.09
N GLY A 7 -12.31 19.04 -16.08
CA GLY A 7 -11.79 17.67 -16.17
C GLY A 7 -10.42 17.63 -16.81
N VAL A 8 -9.51 16.87 -16.23
CA VAL A 8 -8.15 16.66 -16.74
C VAL A 8 -7.94 15.18 -17.00
N ASP A 9 -7.56 14.87 -18.23
CA ASP A 9 -7.06 13.55 -18.63
C ASP A 9 -5.54 13.61 -18.75
N PRO A 10 -4.79 13.05 -17.75
CA PRO A 10 -3.35 13.12 -17.71
C PRO A 10 -2.70 12.01 -18.53
N HIS A 11 -1.77 12.40 -19.42
CA HIS A 11 -0.91 11.49 -20.17
C HIS A 11 0.56 11.73 -19.85
N LYS A 12 1.45 10.81 -20.26
CA LYS A 12 2.90 10.91 -20.02
C LYS A 12 3.55 12.14 -20.64
N GLY A 13 3.10 12.56 -21.82
CA GLY A 13 3.68 13.66 -22.56
C GLY A 13 2.86 14.94 -22.58
N SER A 14 1.59 14.88 -22.21
CA SER A 14 0.68 16.04 -22.22
C SER A 14 -0.53 15.78 -21.33
N HIS A 15 -1.22 16.85 -20.94
CA HIS A 15 -2.50 16.79 -20.26
C HIS A 15 -3.55 17.50 -21.09
N THR A 16 -4.74 16.93 -21.18
CA THR A 16 -5.89 17.57 -21.83
C THR A 16 -6.88 18.00 -20.76
N ALA A 17 -7.22 19.28 -20.73
CA ALA A 17 -8.21 19.86 -19.83
C ALA A 17 -9.44 20.30 -20.62
N VAL A 18 -10.64 20.05 -20.07
CA VAL A 18 -11.92 20.50 -20.60
C VAL A 18 -12.75 21.11 -19.48
N ALA A 19 -13.14 22.37 -19.66
CA ALA A 19 -14.05 23.06 -18.76
C ALA A 19 -15.50 22.82 -19.20
N VAL A 20 -16.37 22.48 -18.24
CA VAL A 20 -17.79 22.29 -18.46
C VAL A 20 -18.62 23.07 -17.44
N GLY A 21 -19.76 23.60 -17.88
CA GLY A 21 -20.75 24.21 -17.01
C GLY A 21 -21.58 23.19 -16.23
N SER A 22 -22.46 23.67 -15.37
CA SER A 22 -23.41 22.83 -14.63
C SER A 22 -24.41 22.11 -15.54
N ASP A 23 -24.63 22.62 -16.75
CA ASP A 23 -25.43 22.02 -17.83
C ASP A 23 -24.67 21.04 -18.71
N GLU A 24 -23.43 20.71 -18.31
CA GLU A 24 -22.49 19.81 -18.99
C GLU A 24 -22.03 20.27 -20.37
N ARG A 25 -22.35 21.52 -20.78
CA ARG A 25 -21.81 22.11 -22.00
C ARG A 25 -20.35 22.44 -21.83
N GLN A 26 -19.57 22.15 -22.87
CA GLN A 26 -18.16 22.50 -22.93
C GLN A 26 -18.00 24.01 -23.08
N LEU A 27 -17.26 24.62 -22.18
CA LEU A 27 -16.95 26.05 -22.15
C LEU A 27 -15.56 26.34 -22.75
N GLY A 28 -14.63 25.39 -22.66
CA GLY A 28 -13.30 25.54 -23.21
C GLY A 28 -12.51 24.24 -23.15
N ARG A 29 -11.41 24.22 -23.89
CA ARG A 29 -10.45 23.10 -23.85
C ARG A 29 -9.02 23.63 -23.96
N LEU A 30 -8.10 22.94 -23.31
CA LEU A 30 -6.67 23.23 -23.41
C LEU A 30 -5.90 21.91 -23.42
N ARG A 31 -4.81 21.86 -24.18
CA ARG A 31 -3.81 20.80 -24.10
C ARG A 31 -2.47 21.42 -23.72
N VAL A 32 -1.89 20.96 -22.63
CA VAL A 32 -0.58 21.41 -22.15
C VAL A 32 0.44 20.29 -22.25
N ARG A 33 1.68 20.62 -22.50
CA ARG A 33 2.79 19.67 -22.43
C ARG A 33 3.05 19.30 -20.97
N ALA A 34 3.35 18.03 -20.68
CA ALA A 34 3.81 17.59 -19.36
C ALA A 34 5.24 18.09 -19.14
N ALA A 35 5.35 19.30 -18.60
CA ALA A 35 6.60 20.04 -18.36
C ALA A 35 6.52 20.82 -17.03
N ALA A 36 7.59 21.46 -16.60
CA ALA A 36 7.66 22.17 -15.33
C ALA A 36 6.53 23.21 -15.15
N GLY A 37 6.22 24.01 -16.19
CA GLY A 37 5.18 25.06 -16.16
C GLY A 37 3.77 24.57 -16.51
N GLN A 38 3.47 23.25 -16.37
CA GLN A 38 2.16 22.71 -16.76
C GLN A 38 1.02 23.23 -15.89
N ALA A 39 1.26 23.41 -14.62
CA ALA A 39 0.22 23.85 -13.69
C ALA A 39 -0.07 25.34 -13.86
N GLU A 40 0.95 26.16 -14.04
CA GLU A 40 0.82 27.59 -14.31
C GLU A 40 -0.03 27.83 -15.57
N GLN A 41 0.25 27.14 -16.68
CA GLN A 41 -0.53 27.22 -17.92
C GLN A 41 -1.99 26.80 -17.72
N LEU A 42 -2.24 25.76 -16.94
CA LEU A 42 -3.59 25.30 -16.62
C LEU A 42 -4.34 26.34 -15.78
N VAL A 43 -3.71 26.89 -14.75
CA VAL A 43 -4.31 27.89 -13.85
C VAL A 43 -4.57 29.20 -14.59
N GLU A 44 -3.62 29.66 -15.42
CA GLU A 44 -3.76 30.87 -16.25
C GLU A 44 -4.96 30.72 -17.22
N TRP A 45 -5.04 29.62 -17.94
CA TRP A 45 -6.17 29.34 -18.82
C TRP A 45 -7.50 29.29 -18.04
N ALA A 46 -7.51 28.73 -16.84
CA ALA A 46 -8.70 28.60 -16.01
C ALA A 46 -9.11 29.92 -15.33
N ALA A 47 -8.31 30.98 -15.41
CA ALA A 47 -8.64 32.30 -14.84
C ALA A 47 -9.95 32.88 -15.39
N ALA A 48 -10.38 32.46 -16.60
CA ALA A 48 -11.68 32.81 -17.16
C ALA A 48 -12.88 32.34 -16.29
N TRP A 49 -12.67 31.40 -15.36
CA TRP A 49 -13.70 30.85 -14.49
C TRP A 49 -13.24 30.95 -13.01
N PRO A 50 -13.55 32.05 -12.31
CA PRO A 50 -13.14 32.22 -10.92
C PRO A 50 -13.67 31.17 -9.96
N GLU A 51 -14.93 30.73 -10.16
CA GLU A 51 -15.55 29.64 -9.38
C GLU A 51 -15.39 28.31 -10.11
N ARG A 52 -14.28 27.64 -9.86
CA ARG A 52 -13.93 26.37 -10.52
C ARG A 52 -13.54 25.27 -9.55
N THR A 53 -13.73 24.05 -9.99
CA THR A 53 -13.22 22.85 -9.33
C THR A 53 -12.56 21.97 -10.39
N TRP A 54 -11.39 21.46 -10.09
CA TRP A 54 -10.66 20.53 -10.95
C TRP A 54 -11.05 19.10 -10.65
N ALA A 55 -11.15 18.29 -11.67
CA ALA A 55 -11.36 16.86 -11.61
C ALA A 55 -10.24 16.17 -12.39
N VAL A 56 -9.37 15.42 -11.72
CA VAL A 56 -8.20 14.77 -12.34
C VAL A 56 -8.43 13.27 -12.38
N GLU A 57 -8.31 12.65 -13.56
CA GLU A 57 -8.41 11.20 -13.68
C GLU A 57 -7.19 10.54 -13.03
N GLY A 58 -7.44 9.66 -12.04
CA GLY A 58 -6.37 8.91 -11.41
C GLY A 58 -5.33 9.80 -10.73
N ALA A 59 -5.77 10.80 -9.95
CA ALA A 59 -4.91 11.70 -9.19
C ALA A 59 -3.96 11.00 -8.20
N ALA A 60 -4.18 9.74 -7.87
CA ALA A 60 -3.26 8.89 -7.12
C ALA A 60 -2.30 8.06 -8.01
N GLY A 61 -2.31 8.29 -9.33
CA GLY A 61 -1.53 7.56 -10.33
C GLY A 61 -0.80 8.49 -11.30
N LEU A 62 -1.16 8.40 -12.59
CA LEU A 62 -0.53 9.21 -13.64
C LEU A 62 -0.81 10.71 -13.48
N GLY A 63 -1.98 11.07 -12.95
CA GLY A 63 -2.37 12.46 -12.65
C GLY A 63 -1.81 13.01 -11.34
N HIS A 64 -1.00 12.26 -10.59
CA HIS A 64 -0.56 12.66 -9.25
C HIS A 64 0.19 14.00 -9.25
N LEU A 65 1.20 14.12 -10.10
CA LEU A 65 2.03 15.33 -10.11
C LEU A 65 1.22 16.60 -10.45
N VAL A 66 0.42 16.56 -11.52
CA VAL A 66 -0.39 17.72 -11.91
C VAL A 66 -1.44 18.04 -10.85
N ALA A 67 -2.04 17.02 -10.21
CA ALA A 67 -3.00 17.22 -9.13
C ALA A 67 -2.34 17.89 -7.90
N GLN A 68 -1.14 17.47 -7.50
CA GLN A 68 -0.41 18.08 -6.38
C GLN A 68 0.04 19.53 -6.72
N GLN A 69 0.44 19.79 -7.93
CA GLN A 69 0.79 21.14 -8.37
C GLN A 69 -0.42 22.08 -8.36
N LEU A 70 -1.59 21.64 -8.83
CA LEU A 70 -2.84 22.39 -8.75
C LEU A 70 -3.24 22.66 -7.28
N VAL A 71 -3.13 21.67 -6.41
CA VAL A 71 -3.39 21.84 -4.97
C VAL A 71 -2.42 22.85 -4.35
N ALA A 72 -1.13 22.80 -4.72
CA ALA A 72 -0.13 23.75 -4.26
C ALA A 72 -0.40 25.20 -4.76
N ALA A 73 -1.05 25.33 -5.93
CA ALA A 73 -1.54 26.61 -6.45
C ALA A 73 -2.85 27.09 -5.79
N GLY A 74 -3.35 26.39 -4.76
CA GLY A 74 -4.57 26.76 -4.04
C GLY A 74 -5.87 26.26 -4.68
N GLU A 75 -5.78 25.44 -5.74
CA GLU A 75 -6.94 24.95 -6.47
C GLU A 75 -7.63 23.79 -5.74
N ARG A 76 -8.96 23.75 -5.86
CA ARG A 76 -9.75 22.61 -5.39
C ARG A 76 -9.70 21.48 -6.43
N VAL A 77 -9.15 20.33 -6.06
CA VAL A 77 -8.94 19.19 -6.96
C VAL A 77 -9.67 17.95 -6.44
N LEU A 78 -10.39 17.26 -7.33
CA LEU A 78 -11.07 16.00 -7.07
C LEU A 78 -10.36 14.85 -7.81
N ASP A 79 -10.21 13.70 -7.15
CA ASP A 79 -9.72 12.45 -7.74
C ASP A 79 -10.87 11.68 -8.37
N VAL A 80 -10.86 11.52 -9.67
CA VAL A 80 -11.87 10.77 -10.42
C VAL A 80 -11.33 9.41 -10.82
N GLN A 81 -12.02 8.37 -10.38
CA GLN A 81 -11.64 7.01 -10.76
C GLN A 81 -11.83 6.77 -12.26
N PRO A 82 -10.85 6.17 -12.98
CA PRO A 82 -10.96 5.89 -14.42
C PRO A 82 -12.21 5.12 -14.82
N LYS A 83 -12.67 4.22 -13.97
CA LYS A 83 -13.91 3.46 -14.20
C LYS A 83 -15.17 4.32 -14.20
N LEU A 84 -15.16 5.42 -13.45
CA LEU A 84 -16.29 6.35 -13.37
C LEU A 84 -16.35 7.19 -14.63
N ALA A 85 -15.24 7.79 -15.06
CA ALA A 85 -15.12 8.51 -16.32
C ALA A 85 -15.50 7.65 -17.54
N ALA A 86 -15.00 6.40 -17.58
CA ALA A 86 -15.36 5.46 -18.65
C ALA A 86 -16.87 5.16 -18.71
N ARG A 87 -17.57 5.09 -17.58
CA ARG A 87 -19.03 4.90 -17.56
C ARG A 87 -19.77 6.09 -18.11
N VAL A 88 -19.34 7.30 -17.75
CA VAL A 88 -19.94 8.53 -18.27
C VAL A 88 -19.79 8.61 -19.78
N ARG A 89 -18.61 8.29 -20.32
CA ARG A 89 -18.38 8.26 -21.77
C ARG A 89 -19.34 7.31 -22.49
N LEU A 90 -19.60 6.12 -21.95
CA LEU A 90 -20.51 5.13 -22.53
C LEU A 90 -21.98 5.57 -22.48
N LEU A 91 -22.35 6.47 -21.57
CA LEU A 91 -23.71 6.98 -21.42
C LEU A 91 -23.94 8.31 -22.20
N ALA A 92 -22.86 8.89 -22.73
CA ALA A 92 -22.99 10.12 -23.53
C ALA A 92 -23.70 9.83 -24.87
N ALA A 93 -24.74 10.61 -25.17
CA ALA A 93 -25.39 10.56 -26.46
C ALA A 93 -24.49 11.24 -27.52
N GLY A 94 -24.22 10.56 -28.64
CA GLY A 94 -23.48 11.11 -29.77
C GLY A 94 -22.07 10.56 -29.90
N ASP A 95 -21.04 11.39 -29.77
CA ASP A 95 -19.66 11.01 -30.00
C ASP A 95 -19.09 10.23 -28.84
N THR A 96 -19.11 8.89 -28.94
CA THR A 96 -18.51 7.95 -27.99
C THR A 96 -17.04 7.62 -28.30
N ASN A 97 -16.47 8.30 -29.33
CA ASN A 97 -15.09 8.05 -29.73
C ASN A 97 -14.11 8.34 -28.58
N LYS A 98 -13.13 7.46 -28.42
CA LYS A 98 -12.06 7.64 -27.46
C LYS A 98 -11.06 8.66 -27.99
N THR A 99 -11.25 9.91 -27.59
CA THR A 99 -10.31 11.02 -27.84
C THR A 99 -9.97 11.70 -26.52
N ASP A 100 -8.77 12.27 -26.41
CA ASP A 100 -8.33 12.94 -25.18
C ASP A 100 -9.34 14.03 -24.70
N PRO A 101 -9.95 14.87 -25.56
CA PRO A 101 -10.98 15.83 -25.14
C PRO A 101 -12.26 15.16 -24.60
N ASN A 102 -12.71 14.06 -25.22
CA ASN A 102 -13.89 13.33 -24.75
C ASN A 102 -13.61 12.63 -23.41
N ASP A 103 -12.39 12.12 -23.20
CA ASP A 103 -11.99 11.52 -21.94
C ASP A 103 -11.93 12.61 -20.85
N ALA A 104 -11.31 13.77 -21.09
CA ALA A 104 -11.28 14.89 -20.16
C ALA A 104 -12.68 15.44 -19.84
N ARG A 105 -13.57 15.58 -20.85
CA ARG A 105 -14.97 15.95 -20.63
C ARG A 105 -15.70 14.92 -19.76
N SER A 106 -15.49 13.64 -20.02
CA SER A 106 -16.09 12.56 -19.22
C SER A 106 -15.64 12.57 -17.77
N VAL A 107 -14.39 12.97 -17.50
CA VAL A 107 -13.87 13.18 -16.14
C VAL A 107 -14.60 14.33 -15.44
N ALA A 108 -14.80 15.47 -16.12
CA ALA A 108 -15.53 16.60 -15.57
C ALA A 108 -17.00 16.24 -15.25
N VAL A 109 -17.71 15.65 -16.20
CA VAL A 109 -19.11 15.22 -16.04
C VAL A 109 -19.24 14.16 -14.93
N ALA A 110 -18.29 13.22 -14.83
CA ALA A 110 -18.27 12.24 -13.77
C ALA A 110 -18.14 12.88 -12.38
N ALA A 111 -17.33 13.93 -12.25
CA ALA A 111 -17.18 14.68 -11.01
C ALA A 111 -18.44 15.50 -10.68
N LEU A 112 -19.09 16.13 -11.69
CA LEU A 112 -20.34 16.87 -11.48
C LEU A 112 -21.49 15.98 -10.99
N ARG A 113 -21.58 14.75 -11.51
CA ARG A 113 -22.68 13.81 -11.19
C ARG A 113 -22.40 12.94 -9.96
N SER A 114 -21.22 13.03 -9.36
CA SER A 114 -20.81 12.14 -8.27
C SER A 114 -20.46 12.89 -6.99
N ASP A 115 -21.26 12.69 -5.94
CA ASP A 115 -20.96 13.17 -4.59
C ASP A 115 -19.81 12.40 -3.93
N GLY A 116 -19.31 11.34 -4.58
CA GLY A 116 -18.32 10.42 -4.00
C GLY A 116 -16.87 10.63 -4.46
N CYS A 117 -16.58 11.68 -5.25
CA CYS A 117 -15.23 11.99 -5.66
C CYS A 117 -14.41 12.53 -4.47
N ARG A 118 -13.22 11.95 -4.27
CA ARG A 118 -12.36 12.35 -3.15
C ARG A 118 -11.62 13.64 -3.50
N GLN A 119 -11.63 14.60 -2.58
CA GLN A 119 -10.77 15.78 -2.69
C GLN A 119 -9.30 15.37 -2.50
N VAL A 120 -8.45 15.81 -3.42
CA VAL A 120 -6.99 15.66 -3.32
C VAL A 120 -6.49 16.61 -2.24
N ARG A 121 -5.64 16.10 -1.37
CA ARG A 121 -4.95 16.87 -0.33
C ARG A 121 -3.47 16.95 -0.65
N PRO A 122 -2.74 17.93 -0.12
CA PRO A 122 -1.29 17.94 -0.20
C PRO A 122 -0.70 16.62 0.31
N ASP A 123 0.39 16.17 -0.30
CA ASP A 123 1.12 15.01 0.17
C ASP A 123 1.59 15.24 1.61
N ASP A 124 1.31 14.27 2.45
CA ASP A 124 1.66 14.24 3.85
C ASP A 124 2.48 12.98 4.21
N HIS A 125 2.62 12.72 5.49
CA HIS A 125 3.31 11.53 5.97
C HIS A 125 2.69 10.21 5.45
N SER A 126 1.39 10.19 5.14
CA SER A 126 0.74 9.00 4.59
C SER A 126 1.24 8.67 3.18
N ALA A 127 1.59 9.68 2.38
CA ALA A 127 2.21 9.50 1.06
C ALA A 127 3.59 8.82 1.17
N VAL A 128 4.40 9.17 2.18
CA VAL A 128 5.69 8.49 2.46
C VAL A 128 5.46 7.01 2.73
N LEU A 129 4.45 6.69 3.57
CA LEU A 129 4.08 5.31 3.89
C LEU A 129 3.57 4.55 2.66
N GLN A 130 2.80 5.20 1.78
CA GLN A 130 2.35 4.62 0.52
C GLN A 130 3.53 4.25 -0.40
N VAL A 131 4.49 5.16 -0.57
CA VAL A 131 5.68 4.94 -1.41
C VAL A 131 6.47 3.74 -0.92
N TRP A 132 6.81 3.67 0.37
CA TRP A 132 7.60 2.56 0.92
C TRP A 132 6.82 1.24 0.97
N SER A 133 5.53 1.28 1.25
CA SER A 133 4.66 0.10 1.18
C SER A 133 4.54 -0.46 -0.23
N LYS A 134 4.44 0.41 -1.24
CA LYS A 134 4.45 0.03 -2.65
C LYS A 134 5.78 -0.63 -3.01
N ARG A 135 6.92 0.01 -2.67
CA ARG A 135 8.25 -0.54 -2.95
C ARG A 135 8.46 -1.90 -2.28
N HIS A 136 8.07 -2.04 -1.01
CA HIS A 136 8.14 -3.33 -0.30
C HIS A 136 7.37 -4.42 -1.03
N ARG A 137 6.14 -4.13 -1.47
CA ARG A 137 5.31 -5.10 -2.20
C ARG A 137 5.92 -5.49 -3.54
N ASP A 138 6.45 -4.53 -4.29
CA ASP A 138 7.04 -4.77 -5.60
C ASP A 138 8.30 -5.63 -5.47
N LEU A 139 9.16 -5.35 -4.49
CA LEU A 139 10.32 -6.18 -4.16
C LEU A 139 9.94 -7.58 -3.70
N ALA A 140 8.90 -7.71 -2.84
CA ALA A 140 8.44 -9.03 -2.39
C ALA A 140 7.91 -9.88 -3.56
N ARG A 141 7.25 -9.26 -4.53
CA ARG A 141 6.80 -9.94 -5.75
C ARG A 141 7.97 -10.37 -6.62
N SER A 142 8.95 -9.48 -6.85
CA SER A 142 10.17 -9.80 -7.61
C SER A 142 10.96 -10.91 -6.94
N ARG A 143 11.11 -10.86 -5.60
CA ARG A 143 11.74 -11.91 -4.82
C ARG A 143 11.12 -13.28 -5.07
N ASN A 144 9.79 -13.35 -5.00
CA ASN A 144 9.08 -14.61 -5.24
C ASN A 144 9.31 -15.14 -6.67
N GLN A 145 9.30 -14.26 -7.66
CA GLN A 145 9.56 -14.64 -9.06
C GLN A 145 10.96 -15.19 -9.23
N VAL A 146 11.99 -14.52 -8.69
CA VAL A 146 13.38 -14.98 -8.77
C VAL A 146 13.56 -16.29 -8.00
N ALA A 147 13.00 -16.40 -6.79
CA ALA A 147 13.05 -17.63 -6.00
C ALA A 147 12.44 -18.84 -6.73
N CYS A 148 11.30 -18.65 -7.40
CA CYS A 148 10.69 -19.71 -8.21
C CYS A 148 11.55 -20.13 -9.40
N ARG A 149 12.18 -19.17 -10.09
CA ARG A 149 13.09 -19.46 -11.20
C ARG A 149 14.34 -20.20 -10.74
N LEU A 150 14.97 -19.69 -9.67
CA LEU A 150 16.13 -20.33 -9.06
C LEU A 150 15.81 -21.78 -8.62
N HIS A 151 14.65 -21.96 -7.98
CA HIS A 151 14.19 -23.28 -7.57
C HIS A 151 14.08 -24.24 -8.75
N ALA A 152 13.49 -23.80 -9.88
CA ALA A 152 13.33 -24.62 -11.06
C ALA A 152 14.68 -25.08 -11.62
N VAL A 153 15.65 -24.15 -11.76
CA VAL A 153 16.99 -24.47 -12.29
C VAL A 153 17.77 -25.39 -11.33
N ILE A 154 17.65 -25.18 -10.01
CA ILE A 154 18.33 -26.08 -9.03
C ILE A 154 17.76 -27.50 -9.11
N CYS A 155 16.47 -27.68 -9.36
CA CYS A 155 15.89 -29.02 -9.55
C CYS A 155 16.44 -29.75 -10.79
N GLU A 156 17.00 -29.01 -11.77
CA GLU A 156 17.69 -29.60 -12.94
C GLU A 156 19.17 -29.90 -12.71
N LEU A 157 19.74 -29.37 -11.60
CA LEU A 157 21.17 -29.53 -11.28
C LEU A 157 21.40 -30.55 -10.15
N VAL A 158 20.51 -30.60 -9.18
CA VAL A 158 20.69 -31.36 -7.95
C VAL A 158 19.63 -32.46 -7.85
N PRO A 159 20.03 -33.73 -7.78
CA PRO A 159 19.10 -34.84 -7.56
C PRO A 159 18.32 -34.65 -6.26
N GLY A 160 16.99 -34.82 -6.33
CA GLY A 160 16.08 -34.60 -5.21
C GLY A 160 15.66 -33.13 -4.99
N GLY A 161 16.28 -32.19 -5.68
CA GLY A 161 15.90 -30.78 -5.72
C GLY A 161 15.74 -30.12 -4.34
N VAL A 162 14.85 -29.12 -4.26
CA VAL A 162 14.53 -28.40 -3.03
C VAL A 162 13.07 -28.70 -2.64
N GLN A 163 12.85 -29.40 -1.53
CA GLN A 163 11.52 -29.80 -1.08
C GLN A 163 10.71 -28.68 -0.38
N LYS A 164 11.37 -27.59 0.01
CA LYS A 164 10.77 -26.46 0.75
C LYS A 164 11.09 -25.14 0.06
N GLU A 165 10.57 -24.04 0.61
CA GLU A 165 10.91 -22.70 0.15
C GLU A 165 12.43 -22.50 0.11
N ILE A 166 12.93 -22.05 -1.05
CA ILE A 166 14.35 -21.79 -1.24
C ILE A 166 14.74 -20.45 -0.60
N THR A 167 15.81 -20.45 0.18
CA THR A 167 16.46 -19.25 0.69
C THR A 167 17.80 -19.06 -0.02
N ALA A 168 18.28 -17.80 -0.08
CA ALA A 168 19.57 -17.52 -0.71
C ALA A 168 20.73 -18.30 -0.06
N ALA A 169 20.71 -18.49 1.26
CA ALA A 169 21.72 -19.29 1.96
C ALA A 169 21.65 -20.79 1.61
N HIS A 170 20.43 -21.35 1.48
CA HIS A 170 20.25 -22.74 1.08
C HIS A 170 20.66 -22.97 -0.36
N ALA A 171 20.22 -22.07 -1.29
CA ALA A 171 20.61 -22.13 -2.68
C ALA A 171 22.15 -22.03 -2.88
N GLY A 172 22.80 -21.14 -2.10
CA GLY A 172 24.25 -20.99 -2.15
C GLY A 172 24.98 -22.31 -1.83
N ARG A 173 24.60 -22.97 -0.73
CA ARG A 173 25.20 -24.29 -0.37
C ARG A 173 24.99 -25.34 -1.45
N LEU A 174 23.79 -25.44 -2.02
CA LEU A 174 23.50 -26.41 -3.09
C LEU A 174 24.35 -26.16 -4.33
N LEU A 175 24.63 -24.91 -4.68
CA LEU A 175 25.46 -24.55 -5.84
C LEU A 175 26.96 -24.74 -5.55
N GLU A 176 27.42 -24.58 -4.30
CA GLU A 176 28.77 -24.88 -3.87
C GLU A 176 29.06 -26.39 -3.92
N GLU A 177 28.08 -27.24 -3.59
CA GLU A 177 28.17 -28.69 -3.61
C GLU A 177 28.01 -29.29 -5.03
N ALA A 178 27.38 -28.53 -5.94
CA ALA A 178 27.13 -28.99 -7.33
C ALA A 178 28.41 -28.94 -8.18
N VAL A 179 28.77 -30.05 -8.75
CA VAL A 179 29.90 -30.17 -9.72
C VAL A 179 29.32 -30.36 -11.13
N PRO A 180 29.10 -29.28 -11.92
CA PRO A 180 28.55 -29.42 -13.25
C PRO A 180 29.55 -30.09 -14.20
N SER A 181 29.12 -31.11 -14.95
CA SER A 181 29.90 -31.76 -15.98
C SER A 181 29.27 -31.54 -17.36
N GLY A 182 30.07 -31.00 -18.29
CA GLY A 182 29.63 -30.67 -19.64
C GLY A 182 28.93 -29.30 -19.77
N ALA A 183 28.88 -28.79 -20.98
CA ALA A 183 28.48 -27.42 -21.28
C ALA A 183 27.04 -27.08 -20.83
N VAL A 184 26.11 -28.02 -20.91
CA VAL A 184 24.69 -27.79 -20.56
C VAL A 184 24.51 -27.62 -19.04
N LEU A 185 25.15 -28.48 -18.23
CA LEU A 185 25.06 -28.38 -16.78
C LEU A 185 25.83 -27.15 -16.27
N LEU A 186 26.94 -26.80 -16.93
CA LEU A 186 27.66 -25.56 -16.61
C LEU A 186 26.77 -24.32 -16.86
N ALA A 187 26.12 -24.23 -18.03
CA ALA A 187 25.23 -23.11 -18.33
C ALA A 187 24.03 -23.00 -17.34
N ARG A 188 23.50 -24.15 -16.90
CA ARG A 188 22.46 -24.16 -15.86
C ARG A 188 22.98 -23.69 -14.52
N TRP A 189 24.19 -24.09 -14.16
CA TRP A 189 24.83 -23.66 -12.91
C TRP A 189 25.10 -22.16 -12.93
N GLU A 190 25.61 -21.59 -14.01
CA GLU A 190 25.80 -20.15 -14.20
C GLU A 190 24.48 -19.39 -14.09
N LEU A 191 23.42 -19.85 -14.77
CA LEU A 191 22.09 -19.26 -14.66
C LEU A 191 21.53 -19.30 -13.24
N ALA A 192 21.77 -20.38 -12.50
CA ALA A 192 21.36 -20.49 -11.11
C ALA A 192 22.17 -19.55 -10.20
N ALA A 193 23.47 -19.35 -10.48
CA ALA A 193 24.31 -18.39 -9.79
C ALA A 193 23.82 -16.94 -10.01
N ASP A 194 23.46 -16.58 -11.23
CA ASP A 194 22.86 -15.26 -11.53
C ASP A 194 21.55 -15.02 -10.76
N PHE A 195 20.65 -16.00 -10.73
CA PHE A 195 19.42 -15.89 -9.95
C PHE A 195 19.67 -15.83 -8.45
N LEU A 196 20.71 -16.49 -7.94
CA LEU A 196 21.10 -16.41 -6.55
C LEU A 196 21.61 -15.02 -6.19
N GLU A 197 22.40 -14.39 -7.04
CA GLU A 197 22.85 -13.01 -6.87
C GLU A 197 21.68 -12.04 -6.87
N ASP A 198 20.76 -12.17 -7.83
CA ASP A 198 19.51 -11.39 -7.87
C ASP A 198 18.70 -11.56 -6.58
N LEU A 199 18.56 -12.78 -6.08
CA LEU A 199 17.81 -13.05 -4.85
C LEU A 199 18.47 -12.38 -3.62
N ARG A 200 19.80 -12.48 -3.50
CA ARG A 200 20.58 -11.80 -2.43
C ARG A 200 20.40 -10.29 -2.48
N ARG A 201 20.49 -9.70 -3.67
CA ARG A 201 20.30 -8.26 -3.89
C ARG A 201 18.89 -7.80 -3.49
N ILE A 202 17.86 -8.54 -3.89
CA ILE A 202 16.47 -8.23 -3.54
C ILE A 202 16.23 -8.39 -2.04
N ASP A 203 16.78 -9.40 -1.39
CA ASP A 203 16.67 -9.62 0.05
C ASP A 203 17.32 -8.47 0.84
N ALA A 204 18.46 -7.96 0.41
CA ALA A 204 19.09 -6.77 0.97
C ALA A 204 18.22 -5.52 0.80
N GLN A 205 17.65 -5.29 -0.39
CA GLN A 205 16.73 -4.18 -0.65
C GLN A 205 15.46 -4.28 0.19
N LEU A 206 14.88 -5.46 0.35
CA LEU A 206 13.72 -5.69 1.22
C LEU A 206 14.02 -5.34 2.67
N SER A 207 15.19 -5.73 3.17
CA SER A 207 15.63 -5.39 4.52
C SER A 207 15.73 -3.88 4.72
N GLN A 208 16.33 -3.16 3.78
CA GLN A 208 16.43 -1.70 3.82
C GLN A 208 15.06 -1.01 3.79
N VAL A 209 14.16 -1.46 2.89
CA VAL A 209 12.82 -0.88 2.80
C VAL A 209 12.01 -1.15 4.06
N LYS A 210 12.15 -2.34 4.68
CA LYS A 210 11.52 -2.64 5.97
C LYS A 210 11.99 -1.68 7.06
N LYS A 211 13.29 -1.35 7.12
CA LYS A 211 13.85 -0.38 8.07
C LYS A 211 13.26 1.02 7.85
N LYS A 212 13.23 1.50 6.58
CA LYS A 212 12.64 2.80 6.23
C LYS A 212 11.16 2.86 6.61
N LEU A 213 10.41 1.80 6.32
CA LEU A 213 8.99 1.72 6.64
C LEU A 213 8.75 1.70 8.15
N ALA A 214 9.57 0.96 8.91
CA ALA A 214 9.49 0.93 10.36
C ALA A 214 9.78 2.32 10.98
N ALA A 215 10.78 3.03 10.47
CA ALA A 215 11.08 4.39 10.90
C ALA A 215 9.92 5.36 10.61
N ALA A 216 9.34 5.29 9.40
CA ALA A 216 8.18 6.11 9.03
C ALA A 216 6.95 5.78 9.89
N VAL A 217 6.67 4.51 10.18
CA VAL A 217 5.57 4.12 11.07
C VAL A 217 5.82 4.63 12.49
N LYS A 218 7.05 4.54 13.01
CA LYS A 218 7.40 5.10 14.32
C LYS A 218 7.18 6.61 14.36
N ALA A 219 7.61 7.33 13.32
CA ALA A 219 7.45 8.79 13.20
C ALA A 219 5.97 9.23 13.15
N SER A 220 5.05 8.37 12.71
CA SER A 220 3.60 8.68 12.73
C SER A 220 2.98 8.68 14.12
N GLY A 221 3.68 8.19 15.15
CA GLY A 221 3.16 8.07 16.51
C GLY A 221 1.98 7.10 16.67
N THR A 222 1.75 6.23 15.68
CA THR A 222 0.59 5.31 15.67
C THR A 222 0.67 4.22 16.72
N THR A 223 -0.47 3.86 17.29
CA THR A 223 -0.65 2.69 18.18
C THR A 223 -1.08 1.42 17.43
N LEU A 224 -1.13 1.43 16.11
CA LEU A 224 -1.52 0.26 15.32
C LEU A 224 -0.66 -0.98 15.57
N THR A 225 0.62 -0.78 15.86
CA THR A 225 1.56 -1.88 16.15
C THR A 225 1.30 -2.60 17.47
N GLU A 226 0.43 -2.06 18.33
CA GLU A 226 -0.04 -2.73 19.55
C GLU A 226 -1.08 -3.82 19.24
N VAL A 227 -1.68 -3.81 18.04
CA VAL A 227 -2.57 -4.89 17.60
C VAL A 227 -1.69 -6.09 17.22
N PHE A 228 -1.85 -7.20 17.93
CA PHE A 228 -1.06 -8.41 17.68
C PHE A 228 -1.13 -8.81 16.20
N GLY A 229 0.01 -9.10 15.60
CA GLY A 229 0.15 -9.43 14.19
C GLY A 229 0.19 -8.22 13.24
N VAL A 230 0.06 -6.99 13.75
CA VAL A 230 0.22 -5.75 12.96
C VAL A 230 1.62 -5.20 13.18
N GLY A 231 2.59 -5.70 12.42
CA GLY A 231 3.94 -5.15 12.40
C GLY A 231 4.05 -3.89 11.51
N PRO A 232 5.25 -3.27 11.43
CA PRO A 232 5.45 -2.01 10.70
C PRO A 232 5.01 -2.05 9.23
N VAL A 233 5.19 -3.18 8.55
CA VAL A 233 4.74 -3.33 7.14
C VAL A 233 3.23 -3.22 7.02
N ILE A 234 2.50 -3.90 7.91
CA ILE A 234 1.02 -3.88 7.90
C ILE A 234 0.52 -2.51 8.34
N ALA A 235 1.10 -1.93 9.40
CA ALA A 235 0.77 -0.59 9.86
C ALA A 235 0.99 0.47 8.76
N GLY A 236 2.14 0.42 8.06
CA GLY A 236 2.44 1.33 6.96
C GLY A 236 1.47 1.21 5.79
N ILE A 237 1.04 -0.02 5.44
CA ILE A 237 0.00 -0.23 4.42
C ILE A 237 -1.33 0.38 4.89
N VAL A 238 -1.73 0.13 6.13
CA VAL A 238 -3.01 0.62 6.66
C VAL A 238 -3.00 2.15 6.71
N LEU A 239 -1.99 2.77 7.30
CA LEU A 239 -1.89 4.23 7.40
C LEU A 239 -1.84 4.89 6.01
N GLY A 240 -1.01 4.38 5.11
CA GLY A 240 -0.90 4.92 3.77
C GLY A 240 -2.18 4.80 2.93
N GLU A 241 -2.95 3.73 3.08
CA GLU A 241 -4.18 3.54 2.29
C GLU A 241 -5.42 4.18 2.96
N VAL A 242 -5.41 4.32 4.28
CA VAL A 242 -6.50 4.94 5.04
C VAL A 242 -6.38 6.46 5.02
N GLU A 243 -5.16 6.99 5.17
CA GLU A 243 -4.84 8.42 5.29
C GLU A 243 -5.57 9.06 6.46
N ASP A 244 -6.82 9.46 6.29
CA ASP A 244 -7.67 10.04 7.31
C ASP A 244 -8.81 9.08 7.69
N VAL A 245 -8.83 8.65 8.95
CA VAL A 245 -9.88 7.77 9.47
C VAL A 245 -11.24 8.46 9.61
N SER A 246 -11.27 9.79 9.66
CA SER A 246 -12.51 10.58 9.80
C SER A 246 -13.46 10.41 8.61
N ARG A 247 -12.92 10.03 7.44
CA ARG A 247 -13.71 9.74 6.25
C ARG A 247 -14.63 8.52 6.38
N PHE A 248 -14.45 7.71 7.41
CA PHE A 248 -15.32 6.57 7.69
C PHE A 248 -16.25 6.92 8.86
N ARG A 249 -17.55 6.98 8.59
CA ARG A 249 -18.55 7.26 9.59
C ARG A 249 -18.46 6.33 10.80
N ASP A 250 -18.23 5.03 10.55
CA ASP A 250 -18.16 3.98 11.54
C ASP A 250 -17.27 2.81 11.11
N ARG A 251 -17.14 1.82 12.00
CA ARG A 251 -16.35 0.59 11.76
C ARG A 251 -16.91 -0.25 10.60
N ASP A 252 -18.19 -0.15 10.30
CA ASP A 252 -18.84 -0.95 9.26
C ASP A 252 -18.50 -0.38 7.88
N HIS A 253 -18.47 0.96 7.74
CA HIS A 253 -17.94 1.63 6.55
C HIS A 253 -16.45 1.31 6.33
N PHE A 254 -15.65 1.31 7.40
CA PHE A 254 -14.25 0.91 7.32
C PHE A 254 -14.10 -0.55 6.88
N ALA A 255 -14.93 -1.46 7.39
CA ALA A 255 -14.92 -2.86 7.00
C ALA A 255 -15.40 -3.07 5.56
N ALA A 256 -16.36 -2.29 5.09
CA ALA A 256 -16.78 -2.27 3.69
C ALA A 256 -15.65 -1.77 2.78
N TYR A 257 -14.95 -0.69 3.17
CA TYR A 257 -13.80 -0.17 2.47
C TYR A 257 -12.66 -1.20 2.32
N ASN A 258 -12.34 -1.94 3.37
CA ASN A 258 -11.27 -2.94 3.32
C ASN A 258 -11.77 -4.34 2.88
N GLY A 259 -13.04 -4.50 2.58
CA GLY A 259 -13.65 -5.73 2.08
C GLY A 259 -13.74 -6.86 3.12
N THR A 260 -13.75 -6.54 4.42
CA THR A 260 -14.01 -7.52 5.49
C THR A 260 -15.48 -7.58 5.91
N ALA A 261 -16.29 -6.58 5.53
CA ALA A 261 -17.74 -6.67 5.66
C ALA A 261 -18.32 -7.67 4.67
N PRO A 262 -19.24 -8.53 5.09
CA PRO A 262 -20.00 -9.37 4.17
C PRO A 262 -20.91 -8.51 3.29
N VAL A 263 -21.10 -8.90 2.04
CA VAL A 263 -22.08 -8.27 1.14
C VAL A 263 -23.34 -9.12 1.17
N GLU A 264 -24.45 -8.50 1.55
CA GLU A 264 -25.76 -9.12 1.42
C GLU A 264 -26.13 -9.22 -0.07
N VAL A 265 -26.53 -10.40 -0.48
CA VAL A 265 -27.11 -10.66 -1.79
C VAL A 265 -28.47 -11.27 -1.51
N SER A 266 -29.51 -10.49 -1.75
CA SER A 266 -30.90 -10.93 -1.61
C SER A 266 -31.51 -11.16 -2.98
N SER A 267 -32.25 -12.26 -3.10
CA SER A 267 -33.09 -12.57 -4.25
C SER A 267 -34.39 -13.15 -3.70
N GLY A 268 -35.47 -12.41 -3.83
CA GLY A 268 -36.74 -12.72 -3.18
C GLY A 268 -36.58 -12.79 -1.65
N ASN A 269 -37.14 -13.83 -1.02
CA ASN A 269 -37.08 -14.01 0.45
C ASN A 269 -35.76 -14.61 0.97
N ARG A 270 -34.78 -14.88 0.12
CA ARG A 270 -33.51 -15.50 0.52
C ARG A 270 -32.39 -14.47 0.65
N LYS A 271 -31.91 -14.27 1.88
CA LYS A 271 -30.73 -13.45 2.17
C LYS A 271 -29.49 -14.32 2.26
N VAL A 272 -28.50 -14.07 1.42
CA VAL A 272 -27.21 -14.77 1.42
C VAL A 272 -26.08 -13.76 1.55
N HIS A 273 -25.15 -14.00 2.48
CA HIS A 273 -23.96 -13.16 2.62
C HIS A 273 -22.83 -13.72 1.79
N ARG A 274 -22.30 -12.89 0.87
CA ARG A 274 -21.15 -13.22 0.01
C ARG A 274 -19.91 -12.41 0.38
N LEU A 275 -18.75 -12.93 -0.02
CA LEU A 275 -17.50 -12.22 0.11
C LEU A 275 -17.50 -10.97 -0.78
N SER A 276 -17.18 -9.81 -0.21
CA SER A 276 -16.95 -8.60 -0.99
C SER A 276 -15.73 -8.77 -1.90
N ARG A 277 -15.92 -8.62 -3.21
CA ARG A 277 -14.83 -8.49 -4.19
C ARG A 277 -14.46 -7.03 -4.44
N ARG A 278 -15.20 -6.09 -3.84
CA ARG A 278 -14.96 -4.65 -3.87
C ARG A 278 -14.09 -4.23 -2.68
N GLY A 279 -13.69 -2.98 -2.65
CA GLY A 279 -12.90 -2.39 -1.57
C GLY A 279 -11.39 -2.45 -1.79
N ASN A 280 -10.65 -1.88 -0.85
CA ASN A 280 -9.20 -1.77 -0.92
C ASN A 280 -8.51 -3.13 -0.69
N ARG A 281 -7.99 -3.71 -1.77
CA ARG A 281 -7.33 -5.02 -1.74
C ARG A 281 -6.03 -5.03 -0.95
N ARG A 282 -5.36 -3.89 -0.84
CA ARG A 282 -4.09 -3.78 -0.09
C ARG A 282 -4.35 -3.88 1.40
N VAL A 283 -5.32 -3.11 1.91
CA VAL A 283 -5.74 -3.22 3.31
C VAL A 283 -6.34 -4.59 3.61
N ASN A 284 -7.14 -5.16 2.69
CA ASN A 284 -7.67 -6.52 2.83
C ASN A 284 -6.57 -7.57 3.00
N HIS A 285 -5.51 -7.46 2.20
CA HIS A 285 -4.35 -8.35 2.28
C HIS A 285 -3.56 -8.12 3.59
N ALA A 286 -3.35 -6.88 3.98
CA ALA A 286 -2.69 -6.54 5.24
C ALA A 286 -3.42 -7.15 6.46
N VAL A 287 -4.75 -6.99 6.53
CA VAL A 287 -5.59 -7.61 7.56
C VAL A 287 -5.54 -9.15 7.49
N HIS A 288 -5.46 -9.71 6.28
CA HIS A 288 -5.32 -11.17 6.12
C HIS A 288 -3.99 -11.67 6.67
N MET A 289 -2.89 -10.98 6.40
CA MET A 289 -1.58 -11.36 6.93
C MET A 289 -1.52 -11.25 8.46
N ALA A 290 -2.15 -10.23 9.04
CA ALA A 290 -2.31 -10.13 10.48
C ALA A 290 -3.11 -11.32 11.06
N ALA A 291 -4.18 -11.73 10.40
CA ALA A 291 -4.98 -12.88 10.82
C ALA A 291 -4.18 -14.20 10.75
N ILE A 292 -3.42 -14.42 9.67
CA ILE A 292 -2.55 -15.60 9.55
C ILE A 292 -1.46 -15.61 10.62
N THR A 293 -0.89 -14.44 10.93
CA THR A 293 0.09 -14.31 12.03
C THR A 293 -0.55 -14.71 13.36
N GLN A 294 -1.74 -14.19 13.67
CA GLN A 294 -2.45 -14.55 14.90
C GLN A 294 -2.76 -16.06 14.98
N ILE A 295 -3.23 -16.66 13.88
CA ILE A 295 -3.55 -18.10 13.84
C ILE A 295 -2.30 -18.96 14.07
N ARG A 296 -1.14 -18.55 13.58
CA ARG A 296 0.13 -19.27 13.74
C ARG A 296 0.70 -19.21 15.17
N HIS A 297 0.26 -18.26 15.97
CA HIS A 297 0.73 -18.08 17.36
C HIS A 297 -0.30 -18.63 18.35
N PRO A 298 -0.05 -19.78 18.99
CA PRO A 298 -1.02 -20.49 19.83
C PRO A 298 -1.58 -19.65 20.98
N HIS A 299 -0.77 -18.75 21.53
CA HIS A 299 -1.12 -17.92 22.70
C HIS A 299 -1.83 -16.60 22.32
N SER A 300 -2.11 -16.37 21.04
CA SER A 300 -2.79 -15.15 20.62
C SER A 300 -4.30 -15.23 20.83
N GLU A 301 -4.92 -14.11 21.20
CA GLU A 301 -6.38 -14.00 21.26
C GLU A 301 -7.04 -14.34 19.91
N GLY A 302 -6.37 -14.06 18.80
CA GLY A 302 -6.85 -14.37 17.47
C GLY A 302 -6.88 -15.87 17.19
N ARG A 303 -5.92 -16.64 17.71
CA ARG A 303 -5.92 -18.08 17.64
C ARG A 303 -7.08 -18.66 18.44
N ALA A 304 -7.25 -18.25 19.68
CA ALA A 304 -8.38 -18.67 20.51
C ALA A 304 -9.73 -18.36 19.85
N TYR A 305 -9.86 -17.19 19.25
CA TYR A 305 -11.07 -16.81 18.50
C TYR A 305 -11.29 -17.68 17.25
N TYR A 306 -10.22 -17.96 16.51
CA TYR A 306 -10.27 -18.83 15.34
C TYR A 306 -10.73 -20.25 15.71
N ASP A 307 -10.12 -20.84 16.74
CA ASP A 307 -10.46 -22.19 17.22
C ASP A 307 -11.90 -22.26 17.73
N LYS A 308 -12.39 -21.23 18.44
CA LYS A 308 -13.79 -21.07 18.82
C LYS A 308 -14.70 -21.11 17.60
N LYS A 309 -14.36 -20.42 16.49
CA LYS A 309 -15.16 -20.40 15.26
C LYS A 309 -15.17 -21.74 14.54
N ILE A 310 -14.09 -22.51 14.61
CA ILE A 310 -14.03 -23.88 14.10
C ILE A 310 -14.95 -24.78 14.96
N ALA A 311 -14.88 -24.67 16.28
CA ALA A 311 -15.75 -25.44 17.19
C ALA A 311 -17.24 -25.11 17.02
N GLU A 312 -17.58 -23.87 16.61
CA GLU A 312 -18.94 -23.47 16.20
C GLU A 312 -19.39 -24.04 14.84
N GLY A 313 -18.60 -24.92 14.21
CA GLY A 313 -18.93 -25.57 12.93
C GLY A 313 -18.58 -24.74 11.68
N LYS A 314 -17.83 -23.64 11.80
CA LYS A 314 -17.39 -22.86 10.62
C LYS A 314 -16.22 -23.53 9.93
N THR A 315 -16.20 -23.46 8.61
CA THR A 315 -15.03 -23.85 7.83
C THR A 315 -13.82 -22.96 8.14
N SER A 316 -12.61 -23.47 7.94
CA SER A 316 -11.35 -22.69 8.12
C SER A 316 -11.39 -21.33 7.38
N LYS A 317 -11.91 -21.30 6.15
CA LYS A 317 -12.04 -20.07 5.38
C LYS A 317 -13.03 -19.06 6.00
N GLU A 318 -14.10 -19.54 6.62
CA GLU A 318 -15.07 -18.70 7.33
C GLU A 318 -14.55 -18.20 8.66
N ALA A 319 -13.86 -19.03 9.42
CA ALA A 319 -13.20 -18.65 10.66
C ALA A 319 -12.13 -17.56 10.42
N VAL A 320 -11.30 -17.70 9.36
CA VAL A 320 -10.37 -16.64 8.94
C VAL A 320 -11.10 -15.34 8.58
N ARG A 321 -12.22 -15.40 7.86
CA ARG A 321 -13.00 -14.19 7.53
C ARG A 321 -13.56 -13.51 8.78
N ALA A 322 -14.07 -14.28 9.72
CA ALA A 322 -14.56 -13.75 10.99
C ALA A 322 -13.43 -13.06 11.80
N LEU A 323 -12.25 -13.69 11.86
CA LEU A 323 -11.08 -13.10 12.51
C LEU A 323 -10.61 -11.83 11.81
N LYS A 324 -10.58 -11.81 10.48
CA LYS A 324 -10.26 -10.60 9.70
C LYS A 324 -11.18 -9.44 10.06
N ARG A 325 -12.48 -9.69 10.23
CA ARG A 325 -13.43 -8.67 10.65
C ARG A 325 -13.08 -8.11 12.03
N ARG A 326 -12.79 -8.99 12.99
CA ARG A 326 -12.39 -8.58 14.36
C ARG A 326 -11.11 -7.74 14.34
N ILE A 327 -10.11 -8.12 13.54
CA ILE A 327 -8.87 -7.35 13.36
C ILE A 327 -9.16 -5.99 12.72
N SER A 328 -10.03 -5.94 11.70
CA SER A 328 -10.46 -4.68 11.08
C SER A 328 -11.08 -3.73 12.11
N ASP A 329 -11.94 -4.24 12.99
CA ASP A 329 -12.54 -3.43 14.05
C ASP A 329 -11.52 -2.93 15.08
N ALA A 330 -10.51 -3.76 15.40
CA ALA A 330 -9.42 -3.36 16.29
C ALA A 330 -8.54 -2.26 15.65
N ILE A 331 -8.19 -2.41 14.38
CA ILE A 331 -7.46 -1.40 13.60
C ILE A 331 -8.23 -0.07 13.58
N TYR A 332 -9.53 -0.10 13.26
CA TYR A 332 -10.37 1.10 13.24
C TYR A 332 -10.38 1.82 14.58
N ARG A 333 -10.55 1.09 15.70
CA ARG A 333 -10.51 1.67 17.04
C ARG A 333 -9.18 2.37 17.34
N ARG A 334 -8.04 1.76 16.97
CA ARG A 334 -6.72 2.37 17.17
C ARG A 334 -6.54 3.63 16.32
N LEU A 335 -6.90 3.57 15.04
CA LEU A 335 -6.87 4.75 14.16
C LEU A 335 -7.70 5.93 14.73
N ARG A 336 -8.89 5.65 15.29
CA ARG A 336 -9.72 6.67 15.93
C ARG A 336 -9.09 7.25 17.20
N VAL A 337 -8.40 6.43 17.98
CA VAL A 337 -7.64 6.88 19.16
C VAL A 337 -6.47 7.76 18.73
N ASP A 338 -5.69 7.32 17.74
CA ASP A 338 -4.55 8.07 17.23
C ASP A 338 -4.99 9.43 16.66
N ALA A 339 -6.07 9.47 15.88
CA ALA A 339 -6.62 10.72 15.34
C ALA A 339 -7.06 11.70 16.45
N ARG A 340 -7.68 11.22 17.54
CA ARG A 340 -8.05 12.06 18.68
C ARG A 340 -6.84 12.65 19.40
N ARG A 341 -5.76 11.88 19.54
CA ARG A 341 -4.51 12.36 20.16
C ARG A 341 -3.90 13.52 19.37
N VAL A 342 -3.87 13.42 18.04
CA VAL A 342 -3.36 14.47 17.17
C VAL A 342 -4.18 15.75 17.35
N VAL A 343 -5.50 15.68 17.35
CA VAL A 343 -6.40 16.85 17.56
C VAL A 343 -6.19 17.46 18.95
N SER A 344 -6.06 16.65 20.00
CA SER A 344 -5.83 17.16 21.36
C SER A 344 -4.47 17.87 21.49
N GLN A 345 -3.43 17.36 20.84
CA GLN A 345 -2.11 18.00 20.84
C GLN A 345 -2.12 19.31 20.07
N SER A 346 -2.80 19.39 18.92
CA SER A 346 -2.95 20.63 18.15
C SER A 346 -3.71 21.70 18.93
N ALA A 347 -4.78 21.32 19.67
CA ALA A 347 -5.55 22.25 20.49
C ALA A 347 -4.78 22.82 21.68
N GLN A 348 -3.81 22.06 22.22
CA GLN A 348 -2.94 22.54 23.31
C GLN A 348 -1.88 23.53 22.85
N VAL A 349 -1.45 23.48 21.58
CA VAL A 349 -0.48 24.41 21.00
C VAL A 349 -1.14 25.76 20.62
N THR A 350 -2.46 25.79 20.42
CA THR A 350 -3.24 26.97 20.05
C THR A 350 -4.05 27.56 21.21
N GLY A 351 -3.68 27.30 22.46
CA GLY A 351 -4.33 27.86 23.65
C GLY A 351 -4.22 29.39 23.73
N PRO A 352 -5.27 30.13 24.23
CA PRO A 352 -5.26 31.56 24.27
C PRO A 352 -4.35 32.06 25.43
N GLY A 353 -3.17 32.52 25.05
CA GLY A 353 -2.16 33.04 25.98
C GLY A 353 -1.10 33.84 25.24
N GLY A 354 -1.47 34.86 24.55
CA GLY A 354 -0.54 35.80 23.92
C GLY A 354 -0.86 37.25 24.34
N GLN A 355 -0.22 37.72 25.40
CA GLN A 355 -0.04 39.17 25.60
C GLN A 355 0.73 39.77 24.43
N ALA A 356 0.20 40.88 23.92
CA ALA A 356 0.87 41.74 22.97
C ALA A 356 2.18 42.29 23.56
N GLY A 357 3.32 41.87 22.99
CA GLY A 357 4.63 42.37 23.30
C GLY A 357 5.26 42.93 22.03
N ASN A 358 5.50 44.22 22.10
CA ASN A 358 6.21 45.18 21.25
C ASN A 358 7.06 44.64 20.10
N VAL A 359 6.79 45.22 18.96
CA VAL A 359 7.60 45.22 17.74
C VAL A 359 8.91 45.97 17.99
N THR A 360 10.03 45.32 17.77
CA THR A 360 11.29 45.98 17.38
C THR A 360 11.83 45.28 16.16
N ASP A 361 11.95 46.08 15.10
CA ASP A 361 12.63 45.75 13.85
C ASP A 361 14.06 45.28 14.10
N ALA A 362 14.44 44.19 13.45
CA ALA A 362 15.84 43.96 13.10
C ALA A 362 15.91 43.09 11.83
N SER A 363 16.40 43.72 10.79
CA SER A 363 17.00 43.28 9.52
C SER A 363 17.42 41.84 9.37
N ALA A 364 17.05 41.37 8.21
CA ALA A 364 17.72 40.48 7.23
C ALA A 364 19.03 39.78 7.63
N ALA A 365 19.01 38.45 7.46
CA ALA A 365 20.11 37.73 6.79
C ALA A 365 19.67 36.35 6.38
N ASP A 366 19.92 36.03 5.12
CA ASP A 366 19.88 34.72 4.46
C ASP A 366 20.50 33.60 5.29
N SER A 367 19.84 32.45 5.30
CA SER A 367 20.54 31.15 5.28
C SER A 367 19.60 30.02 4.91
N HIS A 368 19.77 29.51 3.70
CA HIS A 368 19.31 28.16 3.28
C HIS A 368 19.96 27.11 4.16
N PRO A 369 19.24 26.08 4.61
CA PRO A 369 19.89 24.88 5.12
C PRO A 369 20.23 23.93 3.96
N GLU A 370 21.52 23.85 3.68
CA GLU A 370 22.11 22.82 2.84
C GLU A 370 21.86 21.42 3.41
N CYS A 371 21.49 20.53 2.52
CA CYS A 371 21.41 19.10 2.71
C CYS A 371 22.83 18.54 2.95
N ARG A 372 23.24 18.33 4.18
CA ARG A 372 24.50 17.65 4.50
C ARG A 372 24.32 16.14 4.43
N LEU A 373 24.98 15.57 3.45
CA LEU A 373 25.24 14.14 3.30
C LEU A 373 26.08 13.61 4.47
N PHE A 374 25.76 12.40 4.87
CA PHE A 374 26.31 11.63 5.97
C PHE A 374 27.85 11.51 5.94
N GLY A 375 28.49 11.92 7.05
CA GLY A 375 29.86 11.62 7.35
C GLY A 375 30.04 10.16 7.75
N THR A 376 31.11 9.58 7.25
CA THR A 376 31.64 8.24 7.55
C THR A 376 32.03 8.12 9.02
N ALA A 377 31.39 7.19 9.74
CA ALA A 377 31.83 6.78 11.08
C ALA A 377 32.69 5.51 10.97
N THR A 378 33.90 5.60 11.48
CA THR A 378 34.90 4.54 11.67
C THR A 378 34.41 3.47 12.62
N PRO A 379 34.71 2.17 12.40
CA PRO A 379 34.30 1.10 13.32
C PRO A 379 35.20 1.05 14.55
N GLY A 380 34.57 0.99 15.71
CA GLY A 380 35.23 0.67 16.99
C GLY A 380 35.31 -0.85 17.23
N PRO A 381 36.17 -1.32 18.16
CA PRO A 381 36.68 -2.68 18.21
C PRO A 381 35.65 -3.73 18.70
N GLU A 382 35.80 -4.93 18.14
CA GLU A 382 35.07 -6.15 18.51
C GLU A 382 35.27 -6.59 19.96
N PRO A 383 34.25 -7.16 20.63
CA PRO A 383 34.44 -7.87 21.87
C PRO A 383 34.80 -9.35 21.61
N THR A 384 35.88 -9.75 22.23
CA THR A 384 36.46 -11.10 22.28
C THR A 384 35.49 -12.15 22.82
N LEU A 385 35.37 -13.25 22.09
CA LEU A 385 34.69 -14.49 22.48
C LEU A 385 35.50 -15.23 23.55
N ARG A 386 34.83 -15.68 24.62
CA ARG A 386 35.34 -16.74 25.52
C ARG A 386 34.79 -18.10 25.12
N PRO A 387 35.59 -19.16 25.17
CA PRO A 387 35.14 -20.52 24.86
C PRO A 387 34.57 -21.24 26.10
N ASP A 388 33.92 -22.35 25.83
CA ASP A 388 33.48 -23.46 26.66
C ASP A 388 32.10 -23.42 27.30
N GLN A 389 31.25 -24.28 26.73
CA GLN A 389 30.68 -25.40 27.49
C GLN A 389 30.05 -26.44 26.54
N ALA A 390 30.66 -27.61 26.58
CA ALA A 390 30.21 -28.82 25.90
C ALA A 390 28.87 -29.32 26.48
N ALA A 391 27.92 -29.64 25.61
CA ALA A 391 26.71 -30.35 26.00
C ALA A 391 26.62 -31.70 25.28
N GLN A 392 26.46 -32.74 26.09
CA GLN A 392 26.40 -34.18 25.81
C GLN A 392 25.22 -34.57 24.94
N PRO A 393 25.29 -35.73 24.21
CA PRO A 393 24.24 -36.20 23.33
C PRO A 393 23.15 -36.97 24.09
N LYS A 394 21.88 -36.64 23.84
CA LYS A 394 20.72 -37.45 24.32
C LYS A 394 20.40 -38.58 23.36
N LYS A 395 20.32 -39.78 23.99
CA LYS A 395 20.02 -41.08 23.39
C LYS A 395 18.70 -41.12 22.63
N ARG A 396 18.74 -41.81 21.48
CA ARG A 396 17.58 -42.33 20.76
C ARG A 396 16.92 -43.46 21.54
N SER A 397 15.62 -43.41 21.72
CA SER A 397 14.80 -44.60 22.03
C SER A 397 14.01 -44.99 20.78
N SER A 398 14.31 -46.17 20.30
CA SER A 398 13.60 -46.93 19.31
C SER A 398 12.29 -47.49 19.91
N GLN A 399 11.16 -47.33 19.24
CA GLN A 399 10.11 -48.33 19.31
C GLN A 399 9.53 -48.58 17.95
N ALA A 400 9.81 -49.82 17.51
CA ALA A 400 9.15 -50.49 16.41
C ALA A 400 7.90 -51.16 16.94
N SER A 401 6.86 -51.26 16.18
CA SER A 401 6.05 -52.46 15.97
C SER A 401 4.72 -52.13 15.29
N LYS A 402 4.52 -52.72 14.20
CA LYS A 402 3.73 -53.89 13.80
C LYS A 402 2.32 -53.59 13.28
N LYS A 403 2.21 -54.01 12.01
CA LYS A 403 1.17 -54.94 11.47
C LYS A 403 -0.24 -54.37 11.34
N MET A 404 -1.01 -54.65 10.32
CA MET A 404 -1.14 -55.76 9.35
C MET A 404 -2.33 -55.48 8.45
N ASN A 405 -2.21 -55.79 7.16
CA ASN A 405 -3.17 -56.41 6.22
C ASN A 405 -4.70 -56.38 6.52
N ARG A 406 -5.48 -56.02 5.47
CA ARG A 406 -6.44 -56.85 4.70
C ARG A 406 -7.23 -55.94 3.76
N THR A 407 -7.03 -56.14 2.45
CA THR A 407 -7.89 -56.88 1.50
C THR A 407 -9.41 -56.65 1.66
N THR A 408 -9.97 -55.94 0.79
CA THR A 408 -10.82 -56.31 -0.38
C THR A 408 -11.10 -55.03 -1.17
#